data_01e250cead655f5ec8bc71c2b8c5b0a9
#
_entry.id   01e250cead655f5ec8bc71c2b8c5b0a9
#
_cell.length_a   1.000
_cell.length_b   1.000
_cell.length_c   1.000
_cell.angle_alpha   90.00
_cell.angle_beta   90.00
_cell.angle_gamma   90.00
#
_symmetry.space_group_name_H-M   'P 1'
#
loop_
_entity.id
_entity.type
_entity.pdbx_description
1 polymer ?
#
loop_
_entity_poly.entity_id
_entity_poly.type
_entity_poly.pdbx_seq_one_letter_code
_entity_poly.pdbx_strand_id
1 'polypeptide(L)'
;MTARLTIESVSVTYRQPGRGVLTAVDGVDLEVGAGEVVGLVGESGCGKSTLARAVCGLEPLAGGRILLDGEPVGRLGLGRREERLRRIQMVFQNPYASLNPRRRVGDQIEDGRRVAAGTAPSTAELLDAVGLDAADARRYPHEFSGGQRQRVAIARAMATGPDLLIGDEPIASLDASLQARVAQLMRNVALERGASLLFISHDLAVVRVVADRIAVMRAGQVVEQGTAEQVWSAPQHPYTRRLLAAIPIADGLGRLPAV
;
A
#
# COMPACT_ATOMS: atom_id res chain seq x y z
N MET A 1 -3.54 21.65 2.00
CA MET A 1 -4.17 20.35 2.37
C MET A 1 -3.53 19.90 3.65
N THR A 2 -4.29 19.39 4.60
CA THR A 2 -3.73 18.88 5.88
C THR A 2 -3.07 17.52 5.58
N ALA A 3 -1.83 17.31 6.05
CA ALA A 3 -1.16 16.03 5.88
C ALA A 3 -1.83 14.96 6.75
N ARG A 4 -2.19 13.82 6.14
CA ARG A 4 -2.68 12.62 6.83
C ARG A 4 -1.52 11.81 7.39
N LEU A 5 -0.51 11.57 6.57
CA LEU A 5 0.72 10.89 6.93
C LEU A 5 1.89 11.83 6.68
N THR A 6 2.78 11.97 7.67
CA THR A 6 4.05 12.66 7.51
C THR A 6 5.18 11.74 7.94
N ILE A 7 6.17 11.57 7.07
CA ILE A 7 7.39 10.81 7.29
C ILE A 7 8.53 11.80 7.24
N GLU A 8 9.29 11.95 8.34
CA GLU A 8 10.36 12.93 8.48
C GLU A 8 11.69 12.24 8.77
N SER A 9 12.60 12.30 7.81
CA SER A 9 13.98 11.79 7.86
C SER A 9 14.07 10.37 8.42
N VAL A 10 13.11 9.52 8.02
CA VAL A 10 12.97 8.16 8.55
C VAL A 10 14.07 7.26 8.04
N SER A 11 14.73 6.58 8.98
CA SER A 11 15.73 5.54 8.71
C SER A 11 15.38 4.24 9.41
N VAL A 12 15.57 3.11 8.69
CA VAL A 12 15.38 1.76 9.22
C VAL A 12 16.60 0.91 8.87
N THR A 13 17.15 0.24 9.89
CA THR A 13 18.35 -0.57 9.76
C THR A 13 18.13 -1.98 10.27
N TYR A 14 18.80 -2.95 9.64
CA TYR A 14 18.81 -4.34 10.05
C TYR A 14 20.25 -4.79 10.39
N ARG A 15 20.41 -5.47 11.51
CA ARG A 15 21.69 -6.13 11.85
C ARG A 15 21.76 -7.46 11.11
N GLN A 16 22.78 -7.62 10.28
CA GLN A 16 23.04 -8.88 9.57
C GLN A 16 24.21 -9.62 10.27
N PRO A 17 23.98 -10.85 10.79
CA PRO A 17 25.05 -11.63 11.39
C PRO A 17 26.24 -11.79 10.43
N GLY A 18 27.44 -11.36 10.85
CA GLY A 18 28.66 -11.44 10.04
C GLY A 18 28.78 -10.44 8.88
N ARG A 19 27.79 -9.58 8.63
CA ARG A 19 27.80 -8.60 7.51
C ARG A 19 27.60 -7.14 7.94
N GLY A 20 27.46 -6.88 9.25
CA GLY A 20 27.29 -5.52 9.76
C GLY A 20 25.85 -5.03 9.76
N VAL A 21 25.64 -3.74 9.46
CA VAL A 21 24.32 -3.08 9.46
C VAL A 21 23.92 -2.79 8.02
N LEU A 22 22.73 -3.24 7.64
CA LEU A 22 22.08 -2.89 6.38
C LEU A 22 21.10 -1.73 6.64
N THR A 23 21.28 -0.59 5.98
CA THR A 23 20.30 0.50 5.96
C THR A 23 19.30 0.25 4.84
N ALA A 24 18.08 -0.12 5.20
CA ALA A 24 17.03 -0.42 4.22
C ALA A 24 16.20 0.80 3.84
N VAL A 25 16.07 1.77 4.77
CA VAL A 25 15.47 3.09 4.57
C VAL A 25 16.44 4.11 5.15
N ASP A 26 16.75 5.16 4.41
CA ASP A 26 17.81 6.11 4.72
C ASP A 26 17.33 7.56 4.54
N GLY A 27 16.94 8.20 5.65
CA GLY A 27 16.57 9.62 5.69
C GLY A 27 15.37 9.96 4.79
N VAL A 28 14.35 9.11 4.72
CA VAL A 28 13.20 9.33 3.84
C VAL A 28 12.27 10.40 4.40
N ASP A 29 11.93 11.37 3.54
CA ASP A 29 10.86 12.34 3.73
C ASP A 29 9.74 12.09 2.72
N LEU A 30 8.49 11.92 3.22
CA LEU A 30 7.32 11.68 2.38
C LEU A 30 6.06 12.16 3.11
N GLU A 31 5.14 12.77 2.36
CA GLU A 31 3.83 13.15 2.87
C GLU A 31 2.71 12.54 2.03
N VAL A 32 1.61 12.18 2.69
CA VAL A 32 0.34 11.82 2.05
C VAL A 32 -0.74 12.74 2.61
N GLY A 33 -1.38 13.53 1.76
CA GLY A 33 -2.48 14.42 2.12
C GLY A 33 -3.75 13.65 2.48
N ALA A 34 -4.67 14.33 3.17
CA ALA A 34 -6.00 13.77 3.43
C ALA A 34 -6.77 13.58 2.11
N GLY A 35 -7.28 12.37 1.86
CA GLY A 35 -7.97 12.02 0.62
C GLY A 35 -7.06 11.98 -0.62
N GLU A 36 -5.75 11.90 -0.44
CA GLU A 36 -4.75 11.79 -1.51
C GLU A 36 -4.30 10.34 -1.73
N VAL A 37 -3.95 10.03 -2.96
CA VAL A 37 -3.28 8.77 -3.33
C VAL A 37 -1.85 9.06 -3.75
N VAL A 38 -0.90 8.59 -2.95
CA VAL A 38 0.52 8.67 -3.26
C VAL A 38 1.04 7.30 -3.69
N GLY A 39 1.64 7.23 -4.87
CA GLY A 39 2.34 6.06 -5.37
C GLY A 39 3.79 6.04 -4.91
N LEU A 40 4.26 4.94 -4.32
CA LEU A 40 5.68 4.73 -4.01
C LEU A 40 6.24 3.65 -4.92
N VAL A 41 7.16 4.02 -5.80
CA VAL A 41 7.71 3.14 -6.83
C VAL A 41 9.23 2.99 -6.70
N GLY A 42 9.76 1.91 -7.27
CA GLY A 42 11.21 1.62 -7.30
C GLY A 42 11.46 0.13 -7.49
N GLU A 43 12.70 -0.24 -7.74
CA GLU A 43 13.13 -1.64 -7.90
C GLU A 43 12.82 -2.51 -6.68
N SER A 44 12.75 -3.83 -6.89
CA SER A 44 12.61 -4.79 -5.79
C SER A 44 13.80 -4.66 -4.82
N GLY A 45 13.52 -4.67 -3.52
CA GLY A 45 14.55 -4.55 -2.49
C GLY A 45 15.04 -3.13 -2.18
N CYS A 46 14.52 -2.06 -2.83
CA CYS A 46 14.96 -0.69 -2.54
C CYS A 46 14.43 -0.09 -1.22
N GLY A 47 13.62 -0.83 -0.42
CA GLY A 47 13.18 -0.40 0.90
C GLY A 47 11.68 -0.06 1.03
N LYS A 48 10.88 -0.10 -0.04
CA LYS A 48 9.44 0.28 -0.04
C LYS A 48 8.61 -0.46 1.02
N SER A 49 8.67 -1.79 1.05
CA SER A 49 7.93 -2.61 2.02
C SER A 49 8.43 -2.41 3.45
N THR A 50 9.73 -2.11 3.63
CA THR A 50 10.28 -1.74 4.93
C THR A 50 9.69 -0.43 5.43
N LEU A 51 9.61 0.59 4.56
CA LEU A 51 8.96 1.87 4.88
C LEU A 51 7.47 1.67 5.21
N ALA A 52 6.74 0.89 4.41
CA ALA A 52 5.33 0.56 4.68
C ALA A 52 5.12 -0.07 6.06
N ARG A 53 5.97 -1.04 6.42
CA ARG A 53 5.94 -1.69 7.73
C ARG A 53 6.28 -0.72 8.85
N ALA A 54 7.25 0.19 8.63
CA ALA A 54 7.58 1.24 9.60
C ALA A 54 6.39 2.17 9.84
N VAL A 55 5.66 2.58 8.78
CA VAL A 55 4.43 3.37 8.89
C VAL A 55 3.36 2.64 9.72
N CYS A 56 3.28 1.31 9.63
CA CYS A 56 2.39 0.50 10.45
C CYS A 56 2.90 0.28 11.89
N GLY A 57 4.09 0.79 12.25
CA GLY A 57 4.74 0.53 13.55
C GLY A 57 5.27 -0.90 13.70
N LEU A 58 5.38 -1.66 12.60
CA LEU A 58 5.87 -3.04 12.59
C LEU A 58 7.40 -3.12 12.60
N GLU A 59 8.08 -2.09 12.09
CA GLU A 59 9.54 -1.99 12.08
C GLU A 59 10.00 -0.86 13.00
N PRO A 60 11.07 -1.07 13.78
CA PRO A 60 11.64 -0.02 14.60
C PRO A 60 12.37 1.02 13.73
N LEU A 61 12.21 2.28 14.05
CA LEU A 61 12.97 3.36 13.42
C LEU A 61 14.38 3.41 14.03
N ALA A 62 15.40 3.58 13.19
CA ALA A 62 16.76 3.92 13.59
C ALA A 62 16.95 5.43 13.73
N GLY A 63 16.11 6.24 13.05
CA GLY A 63 16.08 7.69 13.11
C GLY A 63 14.81 8.24 12.48
N GLY A 64 14.56 9.53 12.68
CA GLY A 64 13.39 10.22 12.16
C GLY A 64 12.10 9.93 12.95
N ARG A 65 10.97 10.33 12.37
CA ARG A 65 9.64 10.13 12.97
C ARG A 65 8.56 9.96 11.89
N ILE A 66 7.49 9.27 12.27
CA ILE A 66 6.29 9.08 11.45
C ILE A 66 5.11 9.64 12.25
N LEU A 67 4.29 10.47 11.60
CA LEU A 67 3.13 11.09 12.20
C LEU A 67 1.88 10.71 11.39
N LEU A 68 0.79 10.39 12.10
CA LEU A 68 -0.56 10.26 11.53
C LEU A 68 -1.41 11.41 12.10
N ASP A 69 -1.94 12.28 11.23
CA ASP A 69 -2.66 13.50 11.65
C ASP A 69 -1.87 14.35 12.67
N GLY A 70 -0.54 14.47 12.46
CA GLY A 70 0.36 15.22 13.34
C GLY A 70 0.80 14.50 14.62
N GLU A 71 0.26 13.31 14.91
CA GLU A 71 0.54 12.54 16.11
C GLU A 71 1.51 11.37 15.83
N PRO A 72 2.49 11.13 16.70
CA PRO A 72 3.51 10.09 16.45
C PRO A 72 2.92 8.69 16.33
N VAL A 73 3.40 7.95 15.33
CA VAL A 73 3.17 6.50 15.18
C VAL A 73 4.20 5.75 16.01
N GLY A 74 3.76 5.18 17.13
CA GLY A 74 4.60 4.35 18.00
C GLY A 74 4.84 2.96 17.42
N ARG A 75 5.92 2.30 17.88
CA ARG A 75 6.17 0.89 17.58
C ARG A 75 5.08 0.01 18.20
N LEU A 76 4.64 -1.01 17.47
CA LEU A 76 3.78 -2.06 18.01
C LEU A 76 4.50 -2.80 19.14
N GLY A 77 3.94 -2.68 20.36
CA GLY A 77 4.35 -3.43 21.53
C GLY A 77 3.50 -4.70 21.75
N LEU A 78 3.74 -5.39 22.87
CA LEU A 78 2.92 -6.54 23.30
C LEU A 78 1.56 -6.12 23.88
N GLY A 79 1.34 -4.82 24.09
CA GLY A 79 0.09 -4.27 24.59
C GLY A 79 -0.99 -4.09 23.52
N ARG A 80 -2.17 -3.66 23.96
CA ARG A 80 -3.27 -3.32 23.05
C ARG A 80 -2.86 -2.14 22.18
N ARG A 81 -3.01 -2.27 20.85
CA ARG A 81 -2.74 -1.18 19.89
C ARG A 81 -3.67 0.00 20.19
N GLU A 82 -3.11 1.21 20.23
CA GLU A 82 -3.89 2.43 20.34
C GLU A 82 -4.96 2.49 19.25
N GLU A 83 -6.13 3.03 19.58
CA GLU A 83 -7.27 3.07 18.65
C GLU A 83 -6.94 3.80 17.34
N ARG A 84 -6.27 4.95 17.44
CA ARG A 84 -5.85 5.73 16.28
C ARG A 84 -4.93 4.97 15.33
N LEU A 85 -4.00 4.15 15.87
CA LEU A 85 -3.08 3.36 15.03
C LEU A 85 -3.77 2.19 14.34
N ARG A 86 -4.97 1.78 14.81
CA ARG A 86 -5.83 0.83 14.10
C ARG A 86 -6.42 1.42 12.82
N ARG A 87 -6.41 2.76 12.71
CA ARG A 87 -6.84 3.51 11.51
C ARG A 87 -5.81 3.50 10.39
N ILE A 88 -4.61 2.91 10.61
CA ILE A 88 -3.66 2.55 9.54
C ILE A 88 -3.86 1.07 9.23
N GLN A 89 -4.27 0.76 8.02
CA GLN A 89 -4.44 -0.61 7.55
C GLN A 89 -3.55 -0.91 6.36
N MET A 90 -3.15 -2.18 6.24
CA MET A 90 -2.24 -2.62 5.19
C MET A 90 -2.83 -3.82 4.44
N VAL A 91 -2.81 -3.73 3.12
CA VAL A 91 -3.08 -4.82 2.19
C VAL A 91 -1.75 -5.33 1.69
N PHE A 92 -1.45 -6.60 1.99
CA PHE A 92 -0.17 -7.23 1.68
C PHE A 92 -0.14 -7.80 0.25
N GLN A 93 1.06 -7.97 -0.28
CA GLN A 93 1.34 -8.56 -1.58
C GLN A 93 0.70 -9.94 -1.75
N ASN A 94 0.76 -10.78 -0.71
CA ASN A 94 0.17 -12.12 -0.73
C ASN A 94 -1.11 -12.15 0.10
N PRO A 95 -2.30 -12.20 -0.53
CA PRO A 95 -3.57 -12.27 0.20
C PRO A 95 -3.71 -13.55 1.03
N TYR A 96 -3.04 -14.65 0.65
CA TYR A 96 -3.04 -15.89 1.44
C TYR A 96 -2.40 -15.71 2.82
N ALA A 97 -1.33 -14.89 2.93
CA ALA A 97 -0.69 -14.62 4.20
C ALA A 97 -1.58 -13.77 5.14
N SER A 98 -2.54 -13.06 4.58
CA SER A 98 -3.40 -12.14 5.32
C SER A 98 -4.76 -12.75 5.69
N LEU A 99 -5.24 -13.77 5.00
CA LEU A 99 -6.54 -14.42 5.24
C LEU A 99 -6.35 -15.77 5.92
N ASN A 100 -7.10 -16.00 7.01
CA ASN A 100 -7.09 -17.32 7.66
C ASN A 100 -7.87 -18.33 6.80
N PRO A 101 -7.22 -19.39 6.26
CA PRO A 101 -7.87 -20.33 5.35
C PRO A 101 -8.97 -21.17 6.01
N ARG A 102 -9.00 -21.24 7.35
CA ARG A 102 -9.95 -22.03 8.15
C ARG A 102 -11.17 -21.23 8.63
N ARG A 103 -11.25 -19.93 8.29
CA ARG A 103 -12.35 -19.05 8.68
C ARG A 103 -13.08 -18.52 7.46
N ARG A 104 -14.38 -18.33 7.56
CA ARG A 104 -15.19 -17.72 6.51
C ARG A 104 -14.78 -16.27 6.31
N VAL A 105 -14.91 -15.79 5.08
CA VAL A 105 -14.56 -14.41 4.70
C VAL A 105 -15.34 -13.38 5.52
N GLY A 106 -16.65 -13.59 5.68
CA GLY A 106 -17.49 -12.69 6.47
C GLY A 106 -17.04 -12.56 7.92
N ASP A 107 -16.62 -13.67 8.56
CA ASP A 107 -16.15 -13.63 9.96
C ASP A 107 -14.88 -12.79 10.09
N GLN A 108 -13.99 -12.82 9.08
CA GLN A 108 -12.73 -12.07 9.08
C GLN A 108 -12.95 -10.58 8.80
N ILE A 109 -13.95 -10.23 8.01
CA ILE A 109 -14.37 -8.84 7.80
C ILE A 109 -15.03 -8.32 9.07
N GLU A 110 -15.88 -9.12 9.72
CA GLU A 110 -16.54 -8.76 10.96
C GLU A 110 -15.58 -8.49 12.12
N ASP A 111 -14.43 -9.18 12.19
CA ASP A 111 -13.39 -8.87 13.17
C ASP A 111 -12.87 -7.42 13.02
N GLY A 112 -12.70 -6.95 11.78
CA GLY A 112 -12.33 -5.56 11.49
C GLY A 112 -13.40 -4.57 11.94
N ARG A 113 -14.68 -4.88 11.66
CA ARG A 113 -15.82 -4.06 12.04
C ARG A 113 -15.96 -3.90 13.56
N ARG A 114 -15.72 -4.97 14.33
CA ARG A 114 -15.78 -4.94 15.81
C ARG A 114 -14.75 -4.03 16.46
N VAL A 115 -13.66 -3.72 15.77
CA VAL A 115 -12.60 -2.85 16.29
C VAL A 115 -12.60 -1.46 15.63
N ALA A 116 -13.56 -1.20 14.73
CA ALA A 116 -13.72 0.09 14.09
C ALA A 116 -14.09 1.18 15.10
N ALA A 117 -13.58 2.38 14.88
CA ALA A 117 -14.01 3.58 15.60
C ALA A 117 -15.25 4.14 14.90
N GLY A 118 -16.43 3.99 15.51
CA GLY A 118 -17.69 4.51 14.98
C GLY A 118 -18.51 3.48 14.18
N THR A 119 -19.42 3.97 13.33
CA THR A 119 -20.34 3.11 12.56
C THR A 119 -19.61 2.53 11.34
N ALA A 120 -19.19 1.26 11.45
CA ALA A 120 -18.59 0.53 10.33
C ALA A 120 -19.69 0.05 9.34
N PRO A 121 -19.41 0.09 8.02
CA PRO A 121 -20.31 -0.50 7.02
C PRO A 121 -20.54 -1.98 7.29
N SER A 122 -21.67 -2.52 6.87
CA SER A 122 -21.96 -3.95 7.01
C SER A 122 -20.97 -4.79 6.16
N THR A 123 -20.83 -6.07 6.51
CA THR A 123 -20.03 -7.00 5.70
C THR A 123 -20.53 -7.09 4.25
N ALA A 124 -21.86 -7.00 4.04
CA ALA A 124 -22.45 -6.99 2.70
C ALA A 124 -22.05 -5.73 1.90
N GLU A 125 -22.13 -4.54 2.50
CA GLU A 125 -21.70 -3.29 1.86
C GLU A 125 -20.19 -3.26 1.57
N LEU A 126 -19.37 -3.90 2.41
CA LEU A 126 -17.93 -4.01 2.17
C LEU A 126 -17.60 -4.96 1.02
N LEU A 127 -18.33 -6.08 0.89
CA LEU A 127 -18.17 -7.02 -0.21
C LEU A 127 -18.66 -6.39 -1.52
N ASP A 128 -19.81 -5.73 -1.51
CA ASP A 128 -20.35 -5.02 -2.68
C ASP A 128 -19.38 -3.94 -3.18
N ALA A 129 -18.81 -3.15 -2.28
CA ALA A 129 -17.83 -2.10 -2.62
C ALA A 129 -16.59 -2.65 -3.34
N VAL A 130 -16.24 -3.92 -3.14
CA VAL A 130 -15.15 -4.58 -3.86
C VAL A 130 -15.64 -5.46 -5.02
N GLY A 131 -16.94 -5.36 -5.39
CA GLY A 131 -17.55 -6.10 -6.48
C GLY A 131 -17.64 -7.61 -6.23
N LEU A 132 -17.96 -8.00 -4.99
CA LEU A 132 -18.27 -9.35 -4.55
C LEU A 132 -19.71 -9.42 -4.03
N ASP A 133 -20.33 -10.60 -4.14
CA ASP A 133 -21.69 -10.81 -3.65
C ASP A 133 -21.74 -10.91 -2.12
N ALA A 134 -22.81 -10.44 -1.49
CA ALA A 134 -23.02 -10.59 -0.04
C ALA A 134 -23.03 -12.07 0.40
N ALA A 135 -23.48 -12.98 -0.46
CA ALA A 135 -23.45 -14.43 -0.21
C ALA A 135 -22.00 -14.98 -0.08
N ASP A 136 -21.03 -14.31 -0.69
CA ASP A 136 -19.61 -14.67 -0.59
C ASP A 136 -19.07 -14.61 0.84
N ALA A 137 -19.73 -13.88 1.75
CA ALA A 137 -19.38 -13.85 3.17
C ALA A 137 -19.32 -15.24 3.81
N ARG A 138 -20.10 -16.21 3.31
CA ARG A 138 -20.16 -17.59 3.82
C ARG A 138 -19.05 -18.50 3.32
N ARG A 139 -18.32 -18.07 2.28
CA ARG A 139 -17.27 -18.85 1.63
C ARG A 139 -15.94 -18.75 2.39
N TYR A 140 -15.08 -19.72 2.16
CA TYR A 140 -13.71 -19.76 2.68
C TYR A 140 -12.73 -19.16 1.65
N PRO A 141 -11.56 -18.65 2.08
CA PRO A 141 -10.59 -18.05 1.17
C PRO A 141 -10.16 -18.93 -0.02
N HIS A 142 -10.09 -20.23 0.17
CA HIS A 142 -9.68 -21.17 -0.89
C HIS A 142 -10.72 -21.33 -2.02
N GLU A 143 -11.96 -20.89 -1.81
CA GLU A 143 -13.04 -20.95 -2.80
C GLU A 143 -13.05 -19.75 -3.76
N PHE A 144 -12.10 -18.81 -3.61
CA PHE A 144 -11.98 -17.61 -4.41
C PHE A 144 -10.79 -17.68 -5.37
N SER A 145 -10.88 -17.02 -6.52
CA SER A 145 -9.73 -16.76 -7.39
C SER A 145 -8.71 -15.81 -6.72
N GLY A 146 -7.50 -15.70 -7.26
CA GLY A 146 -6.47 -14.79 -6.75
C GLY A 146 -6.95 -13.34 -6.65
N GLY A 147 -7.56 -12.82 -7.72
CA GLY A 147 -8.13 -11.46 -7.75
C GLY A 147 -9.30 -11.27 -6.80
N GLN A 148 -10.16 -12.26 -6.64
CA GLN A 148 -11.24 -12.20 -5.65
C GLN A 148 -10.70 -12.19 -4.21
N ARG A 149 -9.66 -12.99 -3.89
CA ARG A 149 -9.02 -12.95 -2.57
C ARG A 149 -8.39 -11.60 -2.27
N GLN A 150 -7.80 -10.95 -3.29
CA GLN A 150 -7.27 -9.61 -3.13
C GLN A 150 -8.38 -8.60 -2.80
N ARG A 151 -9.52 -8.69 -3.46
CA ARG A 151 -10.71 -7.87 -3.15
C ARG A 151 -11.24 -8.12 -1.74
N VAL A 152 -11.26 -9.37 -1.29
CA VAL A 152 -11.59 -9.72 0.11
C VAL A 152 -10.60 -9.09 1.09
N ALA A 153 -9.29 -9.12 0.79
CA ALA A 153 -8.27 -8.50 1.64
C ALA A 153 -8.46 -6.97 1.73
N ILE A 154 -8.85 -6.32 0.65
CA ILE A 154 -9.20 -4.89 0.62
C ILE A 154 -10.44 -4.64 1.48
N ALA A 155 -11.53 -5.41 1.30
CA ALA A 155 -12.76 -5.28 2.10
C ALA A 155 -12.49 -5.44 3.60
N ARG A 156 -11.66 -6.42 3.97
CA ARG A 156 -11.25 -6.64 5.36
C ARG A 156 -10.44 -5.47 5.93
N ALA A 157 -9.51 -4.91 5.15
CA ALA A 157 -8.74 -3.75 5.59
C ALA A 157 -9.65 -2.53 5.79
N MET A 158 -10.61 -2.32 4.89
CA MET A 158 -11.59 -1.22 4.99
C MET A 158 -12.61 -1.39 6.13
N ALA A 159 -12.78 -2.60 6.64
CA ALA A 159 -13.76 -2.90 7.71
C ALA A 159 -13.45 -2.18 9.03
N THR A 160 -12.22 -1.78 9.27
CA THR A 160 -11.82 -1.00 10.46
C THR A 160 -12.14 0.49 10.36
N GLY A 161 -12.54 0.99 9.18
CA GLY A 161 -12.68 2.42 8.90
C GLY A 161 -11.33 3.15 8.95
N PRO A 162 -10.34 2.75 8.13
CA PRO A 162 -9.02 3.35 8.18
C PRO A 162 -9.03 4.78 7.64
N ASP A 163 -8.13 5.63 8.18
CA ASP A 163 -7.81 6.93 7.58
C ASP A 163 -6.70 6.83 6.55
N LEU A 164 -5.83 5.84 6.73
CA LEU A 164 -4.74 5.53 5.82
C LEU A 164 -4.77 4.05 5.44
N LEU A 165 -4.92 3.79 4.16
CA LEU A 165 -4.75 2.47 3.58
C LEU A 165 -3.37 2.40 2.92
N ILE A 166 -2.64 1.32 3.18
CA ILE A 166 -1.34 1.04 2.54
C ILE A 166 -1.50 -0.22 1.70
N GLY A 167 -1.18 -0.13 0.41
CA GLY A 167 -1.06 -1.29 -0.46
C GLY A 167 0.41 -1.61 -0.69
N ASP A 168 0.92 -2.68 -0.07
CA ASP A 168 2.30 -3.13 -0.29
C ASP A 168 2.31 -4.19 -1.40
N GLU A 169 2.58 -3.75 -2.62
CA GLU A 169 2.52 -4.55 -3.85
C GLU A 169 1.22 -5.37 -3.99
N PRO A 170 0.04 -4.76 -3.77
CA PRO A 170 -1.20 -5.50 -3.59
C PRO A 170 -1.68 -6.23 -4.85
N ILE A 171 -1.05 -6.00 -5.99
CA ILE A 171 -1.46 -6.53 -7.30
C ILE A 171 -0.39 -7.43 -7.94
N ALA A 172 0.78 -7.58 -7.33
CA ALA A 172 1.93 -8.26 -7.95
C ALA A 172 1.69 -9.74 -8.30
N SER A 173 0.76 -10.41 -7.61
CA SER A 173 0.39 -11.81 -7.87
C SER A 173 -0.74 -11.98 -8.90
N LEU A 174 -1.23 -10.89 -9.49
CA LEU A 174 -2.33 -10.89 -10.44
C LEU A 174 -1.81 -10.80 -11.87
N ASP A 175 -2.59 -11.31 -12.81
CA ASP A 175 -2.31 -11.09 -14.23
C ASP A 175 -2.49 -9.61 -14.62
N ALA A 176 -1.78 -9.17 -15.67
CA ALA A 176 -1.71 -7.77 -16.08
C ALA A 176 -3.09 -7.14 -16.34
N SER A 177 -4.05 -7.93 -16.83
CA SER A 177 -5.40 -7.44 -17.14
C SER A 177 -6.21 -7.10 -15.88
N LEU A 178 -5.92 -7.77 -14.76
CA LEU A 178 -6.57 -7.56 -13.47
C LEU A 178 -5.86 -6.51 -12.61
N GLN A 179 -4.55 -6.34 -12.79
CA GLN A 179 -3.75 -5.43 -11.96
C GLN A 179 -4.33 -4.00 -11.93
N ALA A 180 -4.52 -3.39 -13.10
CA ALA A 180 -5.04 -2.02 -13.19
C ALA A 180 -6.47 -1.90 -12.60
N ARG A 181 -7.32 -2.92 -12.82
CA ARG A 181 -8.69 -2.93 -12.29
C ARG A 181 -8.73 -3.01 -10.77
N VAL A 182 -7.89 -3.87 -10.17
CA VAL A 182 -7.83 -4.02 -8.71
C VAL A 182 -7.17 -2.81 -8.05
N ALA A 183 -6.16 -2.21 -8.69
CA ALA A 183 -5.55 -0.98 -8.23
C ALA A 183 -6.56 0.19 -8.23
N GLN A 184 -7.32 0.35 -9.33
CA GLN A 184 -8.36 1.37 -9.43
C GLN A 184 -9.50 1.12 -8.42
N LEU A 185 -9.92 -0.13 -8.22
CA LEU A 185 -10.89 -0.50 -7.19
C LEU A 185 -10.41 -0.08 -5.80
N MET A 186 -9.13 -0.37 -5.48
CA MET A 186 -8.54 -0.02 -4.19
C MET A 186 -8.52 1.50 -3.97
N ARG A 187 -8.16 2.28 -5.01
CA ARG A 187 -8.25 3.74 -4.99
C ARG A 187 -9.67 4.21 -4.68
N ASN A 188 -10.65 3.73 -5.46
CA ASN A 188 -12.04 4.17 -5.34
C ASN A 188 -12.60 3.87 -3.94
N VAL A 189 -12.45 2.63 -3.48
CA VAL A 189 -12.95 2.20 -2.17
C VAL A 189 -12.29 2.99 -1.02
N ALA A 190 -11.00 3.31 -1.13
CA ALA A 190 -10.31 4.13 -0.13
C ALA A 190 -10.90 5.55 -0.11
N LEU A 191 -10.93 6.24 -1.26
CA LEU A 191 -11.35 7.63 -1.35
C LEU A 191 -12.84 7.84 -1.03
N GLU A 192 -13.73 6.97 -1.52
CA GLU A 192 -15.17 7.02 -1.23
C GLU A 192 -15.47 6.90 0.26
N ARG A 193 -14.56 6.28 1.03
CA ARG A 193 -14.66 6.14 2.49
C ARG A 193 -13.81 7.14 3.27
N GLY A 194 -13.25 8.16 2.59
CA GLY A 194 -12.46 9.22 3.20
C GLY A 194 -11.05 8.81 3.64
N ALA A 195 -10.57 7.63 3.24
CA ALA A 195 -9.20 7.21 3.50
C ALA A 195 -8.23 7.78 2.47
N SER A 196 -7.00 8.08 2.90
CA SER A 196 -5.87 8.31 2.02
C SER A 196 -5.21 6.98 1.64
N LEU A 197 -4.48 6.92 0.52
CA LEU A 197 -3.85 5.69 0.05
C LEU A 197 -2.36 5.90 -0.22
N LEU A 198 -1.51 5.09 0.41
CA LEU A 198 -0.12 4.89 0.00
C LEU A 198 -0.05 3.59 -0.82
N PHE A 199 0.10 3.74 -2.13
CA PHE A 199 0.10 2.61 -3.07
C PHE A 199 1.52 2.28 -3.51
N ILE A 200 2.03 1.13 -3.09
CA ILE A 200 3.39 0.67 -3.37
C ILE A 200 3.36 -0.35 -4.49
N SER A 201 4.15 -0.11 -5.53
CA SER A 201 4.32 -1.04 -6.64
C SER A 201 5.68 -0.86 -7.31
N HIS A 202 6.16 -1.89 -7.97
CA HIS A 202 7.28 -1.79 -8.91
C HIS A 202 6.81 -1.44 -10.33
N ASP A 203 5.50 -1.51 -10.60
CA ASP A 203 4.90 -1.17 -11.89
C ASP A 203 4.45 0.31 -11.92
N LEU A 204 5.29 1.15 -12.51
CA LEU A 204 5.04 2.57 -12.65
C LEU A 204 3.84 2.88 -13.55
N ALA A 205 3.54 2.01 -14.54
CA ALA A 205 2.39 2.19 -15.43
C ALA A 205 1.06 2.08 -14.67
N VAL A 206 0.94 1.10 -13.77
CA VAL A 206 -0.23 0.97 -12.92
C VAL A 206 -0.32 2.12 -11.91
N VAL A 207 0.81 2.50 -11.30
CA VAL A 207 0.84 3.61 -10.33
C VAL A 207 0.39 4.92 -10.96
N ARG A 208 0.81 5.22 -12.20
CA ARG A 208 0.36 6.41 -12.95
C ARG A 208 -1.17 6.52 -13.04
N VAL A 209 -1.85 5.39 -13.19
CA VAL A 209 -3.33 5.39 -13.35
C VAL A 209 -4.05 5.67 -12.04
N VAL A 210 -3.46 5.34 -10.90
CA VAL A 210 -4.14 5.41 -9.61
C VAL A 210 -3.63 6.51 -8.68
N ALA A 211 -2.42 6.99 -8.85
CA ALA A 211 -1.80 7.96 -7.95
C ALA A 211 -2.00 9.41 -8.40
N ASP A 212 -2.21 10.31 -7.45
CA ASP A 212 -2.20 11.75 -7.67
C ASP A 212 -0.77 12.29 -7.70
N ARG A 213 0.08 11.76 -6.78
CA ARG A 213 1.53 12.02 -6.73
C ARG A 213 2.30 10.71 -6.70
N ILE A 214 3.54 10.77 -7.18
CA ILE A 214 4.48 9.63 -7.18
C ILE A 214 5.76 10.03 -6.46
N ALA A 215 6.24 9.15 -5.60
CA ALA A 215 7.57 9.16 -5.01
C ALA A 215 8.38 7.98 -5.56
N VAL A 216 9.57 8.25 -6.07
CA VAL A 216 10.47 7.25 -6.64
C VAL A 216 11.56 6.94 -5.62
N MET A 217 11.64 5.67 -5.22
CA MET A 217 12.58 5.20 -4.20
C MET A 217 13.71 4.37 -4.83
N ARG A 218 14.95 4.65 -4.44
CA ARG A 218 16.15 3.91 -4.86
C ARG A 218 17.10 3.77 -3.69
N ALA A 219 17.60 2.55 -3.45
CA ALA A 219 18.62 2.27 -2.42
C ALA A 219 18.33 2.90 -1.05
N GLY A 220 17.09 2.81 -0.59
CA GLY A 220 16.65 3.33 0.71
C GLY A 220 16.20 4.79 0.72
N GLN A 221 16.38 5.56 -0.36
CA GLN A 221 16.10 7.00 -0.41
C GLN A 221 15.01 7.33 -1.43
N VAL A 222 14.23 8.37 -1.16
CA VAL A 222 13.34 8.99 -2.16
C VAL A 222 14.19 9.92 -3.02
N VAL A 223 14.34 9.58 -4.30
CA VAL A 223 15.22 10.30 -5.24
C VAL A 223 14.47 11.31 -6.11
N GLU A 224 13.16 11.15 -6.25
CA GLU A 224 12.28 12.07 -6.97
C GLU A 224 10.85 11.96 -6.43
N GLN A 225 10.14 13.09 -6.37
CA GLN A 225 8.70 13.12 -6.07
C GLN A 225 8.04 14.29 -6.77
N GLY A 226 6.81 14.09 -7.19
CA GLY A 226 6.01 15.09 -7.91
C GLY A 226 4.61 14.59 -8.22
N THR A 227 3.81 15.36 -8.96
CA THR A 227 2.54 14.84 -9.48
C THR A 227 2.79 13.66 -10.41
N ALA A 228 1.82 12.76 -10.54
CA ALA A 228 1.95 11.60 -11.43
C ALA A 228 2.32 12.02 -12.87
N GLU A 229 1.74 13.14 -13.34
CA GLU A 229 2.04 13.69 -14.67
C GLU A 229 3.48 14.24 -14.76
N GLN A 230 3.97 14.96 -13.77
CA GLN A 230 5.34 15.49 -13.75
C GLN A 230 6.38 14.38 -13.79
N VAL A 231 6.25 13.37 -12.91
CA VAL A 231 7.18 12.24 -12.84
C VAL A 231 7.17 11.43 -14.13
N TRP A 232 6.00 11.32 -14.79
CA TRP A 232 5.85 10.56 -16.02
C TRP A 232 6.39 11.31 -17.25
N SER A 233 6.01 12.58 -17.45
CA SER A 233 6.29 13.32 -18.67
C SER A 233 7.61 14.10 -18.65
N ALA A 234 8.07 14.50 -17.44
CA ALA A 234 9.26 15.31 -17.27
C ALA A 234 10.14 14.84 -16.08
N PRO A 235 10.57 13.55 -16.07
CA PRO A 235 11.38 12.99 -14.97
C PRO A 235 12.71 13.73 -14.84
N GLN A 236 13.03 14.18 -13.64
CA GLN A 236 14.24 14.95 -13.36
C GLN A 236 15.42 14.05 -13.01
N HIS A 237 15.17 12.98 -12.24
CA HIS A 237 16.24 12.11 -11.80
C HIS A 237 16.62 11.04 -12.87
N PRO A 238 17.92 10.78 -13.12
CA PRO A 238 18.35 9.82 -14.14
C PRO A 238 17.82 8.39 -13.90
N TYR A 239 17.61 8.01 -12.65
CA TYR A 239 17.04 6.70 -12.30
C TYR A 239 15.57 6.61 -12.72
N THR A 240 14.78 7.65 -12.51
CA THR A 240 13.37 7.70 -12.94
C THR A 240 13.25 7.56 -14.46
N ARG A 241 14.13 8.24 -15.20
CA ARG A 241 14.18 8.11 -16.68
C ARG A 241 14.45 6.68 -17.11
N ARG A 242 15.37 5.97 -16.44
CA ARG A 242 15.64 4.54 -16.72
C ARG A 242 14.46 3.65 -16.38
N LEU A 243 13.79 3.88 -15.24
CA LEU A 243 12.58 3.13 -14.87
C LEU A 243 11.48 3.28 -15.92
N LEU A 244 11.25 4.51 -16.41
CA LEU A 244 10.25 4.79 -17.43
C LEU A 244 10.64 4.16 -18.79
N ALA A 245 11.92 4.23 -19.17
CA ALA A 245 12.42 3.63 -20.40
C ALA A 245 12.33 2.09 -20.42
N ALA A 246 12.30 1.46 -19.24
CA ALA A 246 12.13 0.02 -19.11
C ALA A 246 10.68 -0.46 -19.22
N ILE A 247 9.68 0.46 -19.23
CA ILE A 247 8.27 0.10 -19.39
C ILE A 247 8.03 -0.29 -20.84
N PRO A 248 7.52 -1.51 -21.12
CA PRO A 248 7.20 -1.94 -22.48
C PRO A 248 6.14 -1.00 -23.09
N ILE A 249 6.47 -0.39 -24.24
CA ILE A 249 5.47 0.35 -25.01
C ILE A 249 4.62 -0.70 -25.73
N ALA A 250 3.32 -0.66 -25.52
CA ALA A 250 2.37 -1.51 -26.24
C ALA A 250 2.21 -0.99 -27.70
N ASP A 251 3.29 -1.11 -28.51
CA ASP A 251 3.33 -0.69 -29.92
C ASP A 251 2.78 -1.78 -30.87
N GLY A 252 2.37 -2.93 -30.33
CA GLY A 252 1.92 -4.09 -31.11
C GLY A 252 3.06 -4.81 -31.86
N LEU A 253 4.30 -4.36 -31.77
CA LEU A 253 5.44 -4.89 -32.51
C LEU A 253 6.28 -5.89 -31.72
N GLY A 254 5.95 -6.11 -30.43
CA GLY A 254 6.65 -7.07 -29.56
C GLY A 254 8.12 -6.71 -29.29
N ARG A 255 8.51 -5.44 -29.48
CA ARG A 255 9.88 -4.99 -29.22
C ARG A 255 10.08 -4.72 -27.74
N LEU A 256 11.09 -5.33 -27.15
CA LEU A 256 11.54 -4.97 -25.81
C LEU A 256 12.26 -3.63 -25.84
N PRO A 257 12.14 -2.78 -24.79
CA PRO A 257 12.93 -1.57 -24.65
C PRO A 257 14.42 -1.90 -24.73
N ALA A 258 15.21 -1.05 -25.39
CA ALA A 258 16.66 -1.15 -25.34
C ALA A 258 17.12 -0.86 -23.90
N VAL A 259 17.82 -1.80 -23.29
CA VAL A 259 18.40 -1.69 -21.93
C VAL A 259 19.65 -0.79 -21.97
#